data_9c5df9de7ec115744a748f5f34b5f3cf
#
_entry.id   9c5df9de7ec115744a748f5f34b5f3cf
#
_cell.length_a   1.000
_cell.length_b   1.000
_cell.length_c   1.000
_cell.angle_alpha   90.00
_cell.angle_beta   90.00
_cell.angle_gamma   90.00
#
_symmetry.space_group_name_H-M   'P 1'
#
loop_
_entity.id
_entity.type
_entity.pdbx_description
1 polymer ?
#
loop_
_entity_poly.entity_id
_entity_poly.type
_entity_poly.pdbx_seq_one_letter_code
_entity_poly.pdbx_strand_id
1 'polypeptide(L)' 'MEKFIILMWLCSTINSPPCYQINTPITTFDDHYSCVSFGYSHSVELFTTKFNKEEINRLGLYTRFACKKENIIKKEINA' A
#
# COMPACT_ATOMS: atom_id res chain seq x y z
N MET A 1 2.12 -11.50 -19.85
CA MET A 1 2.55 -10.18 -19.41
C MET A 1 2.47 -10.08 -17.89
N GLU A 2 3.47 -9.47 -17.30
CA GLU A 2 3.55 -9.38 -15.85
C GLU A 2 3.18 -7.99 -15.37
N LYS A 3 2.45 -7.95 -14.28
CA LYS A 3 2.09 -6.71 -13.63
C LYS A 3 2.43 -6.81 -12.16
N PHE A 4 2.60 -5.68 -11.53
CA PHE A 4 2.81 -5.61 -10.09
C PHE A 4 1.60 -4.91 -9.48
N ILE A 5 1.06 -5.49 -8.43
CA ILE A 5 -0.05 -4.88 -7.73
C ILE A 5 0.42 -4.44 -6.36
N ILE A 6 -0.16 -3.36 -5.88
CA ILE A 6 0.17 -2.84 -4.56
C ILE A 6 -0.96 -3.15 -3.59
N LEU A 7 -0.58 -3.63 -2.43
CA LEU A 7 -1.47 -3.80 -1.30
C LEU A 7 -0.95 -2.90 -0.19
N MET A 8 -1.83 -2.11 0.40
CA MET A 8 -1.41 -1.12 1.37
C MET A 8 -2.28 -1.17 2.60
N TRP A 9 -1.67 -0.97 3.75
CA TRP A 9 -2.35 -1.01 5.04
C TRP A 9 -2.01 0.22 5.84
N LEU A 10 -3.01 0.72 6.57
CA LEU A 10 -2.80 1.75 7.58
C LEU A 10 -2.78 1.07 8.93
N CYS A 11 -1.77 1.39 9.72
CA CYS A 11 -1.53 0.69 10.97
C CYS A 11 -1.45 1.67 12.13
N SER A 12 -1.77 1.16 13.32
CA SER A 12 -1.67 1.93 14.55
C SER A 12 -0.99 1.06 15.59
N THR A 13 -0.09 1.66 16.36
CA THR A 13 0.63 0.90 17.38
C THR A 13 -0.21 0.63 18.62
N ILE A 14 -1.38 1.27 18.73
CA ILE A 14 -2.22 1.13 19.93
C ILE A 14 -3.52 0.39 19.67
N ASN A 15 -3.87 0.09 18.41
CA ASN A 15 -5.11 -0.58 18.09
C ASN A 15 -4.92 -2.09 17.95
N SER A 16 -6.04 -2.81 18.09
CA SER A 16 -6.06 -4.26 17.88
C SER A 16 -7.32 -4.60 17.10
N PRO A 17 -7.22 -5.10 15.88
CA PRO A 17 -5.95 -5.41 15.17
C PRO A 17 -5.21 -4.13 14.79
N PRO A 18 -3.88 -4.22 14.66
CA PRO A 18 -3.09 -3.01 14.43
C PRO A 18 -3.23 -2.41 13.05
N CYS A 19 -3.53 -3.22 12.03
CA CYS A 19 -3.56 -2.74 10.66
C CYS A 19 -4.84 -3.11 9.95
N TYR A 20 -5.26 -2.26 9.02
CA TYR A 20 -6.33 -2.61 8.10
C TYR A 20 -5.97 -2.10 6.71
N GLN A 21 -6.50 -2.81 5.73
CA GLN A 21 -6.17 -2.53 4.34
C GLN A 21 -6.88 -1.27 3.87
N ILE A 22 -6.17 -0.47 3.09
CA ILE A 22 -6.74 0.73 2.50
C ILE A 22 -6.63 0.64 0.99
N ASN A 23 -7.49 1.39 0.32
CA ASN A 23 -7.48 1.45 -1.13
C ASN A 23 -6.49 2.50 -1.60
N THR A 24 -5.90 2.25 -2.76
CA THR A 24 -5.00 3.20 -3.39
C THR A 24 -5.61 3.65 -4.72
N PRO A 25 -5.29 4.89 -5.17
CA PRO A 25 -5.83 5.36 -6.45
C PRO A 25 -5.29 4.60 -7.65
N ILE A 26 -4.09 4.05 -7.53
CA ILE A 26 -3.49 3.23 -8.58
C ILE A 26 -3.15 1.90 -7.94
N THR A 27 -3.56 0.80 -8.59
CA THR A 27 -3.37 -0.52 -8.01
C THR A 27 -2.42 -1.41 -8.80
N THR A 28 -2.13 -1.08 -10.06
CA THR A 28 -1.25 -1.91 -10.89
C THR A 28 -0.15 -1.08 -11.50
N PHE A 29 1.01 -1.70 -11.68
CA PHE A 29 2.20 -1.04 -12.20
C PHE A 29 2.91 -1.99 -13.15
N ASP A 30 3.66 -1.42 -14.08
CA ASP A 30 4.35 -2.21 -15.08
C ASP A 30 5.64 -2.83 -14.55
N ASP A 31 6.23 -2.23 -13.52
CA ASP A 31 7.47 -2.75 -12.97
C ASP A 31 7.49 -2.55 -11.45
N HIS A 32 8.42 -3.27 -10.83
CA HIS A 32 8.54 -3.25 -9.38
C HIS A 32 8.94 -1.88 -8.85
N TYR A 33 9.84 -1.22 -9.55
CA TYR A 33 10.32 0.09 -9.14
C TYR A 33 9.17 1.09 -9.02
N SER A 34 8.32 1.13 -10.04
CA SER A 34 7.19 2.06 -10.03
C SER A 34 6.24 1.78 -8.88
N CYS A 35 6.01 0.49 -8.58
CA CYS A 35 5.14 0.12 -7.48
C CYS A 35 5.71 0.58 -6.15
N VAL A 36 6.99 0.33 -5.91
CA VAL A 36 7.63 0.70 -4.66
C VAL A 36 7.69 2.21 -4.50
N SER A 37 8.04 2.91 -5.58
CA SER A 37 8.09 4.37 -5.53
C SER A 37 6.73 4.96 -5.19
N PHE A 38 5.67 4.42 -5.78
CA PHE A 38 4.33 4.87 -5.47
C PHE A 38 3.99 4.60 -4.01
N GLY A 39 4.36 3.43 -3.50
CA GLY A 39 4.07 3.07 -2.11
C GLY A 39 4.64 4.07 -1.13
N TYR A 40 5.89 4.44 -1.31
CA TYR A 40 6.51 5.40 -0.42
C TYR A 40 5.93 6.80 -0.61
N SER A 41 5.74 7.23 -1.87
CA SER A 41 5.19 8.57 -2.14
C SER A 41 3.79 8.70 -1.59
N HIS A 42 2.96 7.69 -1.78
CA HIS A 42 1.59 7.73 -1.31
C HIS A 42 1.54 7.73 0.22
N SER A 43 2.45 7.01 0.87
CA SER A 43 2.53 7.02 2.32
C SER A 43 2.83 8.41 2.85
N VAL A 44 3.80 9.09 2.24
CA VAL A 44 4.13 10.45 2.64
C VAL A 44 2.95 11.37 2.41
N GLU A 45 2.30 11.23 1.28
CA GLU A 45 1.15 12.07 0.96
C GLU A 45 0.04 11.90 1.99
N LEU A 46 -0.25 10.68 2.38
CA LEU A 46 -1.28 10.43 3.39
C LEU A 46 -0.95 11.13 4.70
N PHE A 47 0.31 11.06 5.11
CA PHE A 47 0.70 11.61 6.41
C PHE A 47 0.91 13.11 6.38
N THR A 48 0.94 13.72 5.20
CA THR A 48 1.07 15.18 5.11
C THR A 48 -0.23 15.87 4.75
N THR A 49 -1.19 15.14 4.17
CA THR A 49 -2.44 15.76 3.72
C THR A 49 -3.68 15.22 4.41
N LYS A 50 -3.69 13.93 4.77
CA LYS A 50 -4.89 13.30 5.33
C LYS A 50 -4.91 13.27 6.85
N PHE A 51 -3.74 13.15 7.45
CA PHE A 51 -3.64 13.07 8.91
C PHE A 51 -2.79 14.23 9.39
N ASN A 52 -3.09 14.70 10.61
CA ASN A 52 -2.25 15.72 11.19
C ASN A 52 -1.22 15.08 12.13
N LYS A 53 -0.22 15.88 12.47
CA LYS A 53 0.89 15.39 13.28
C LYS A 53 0.43 14.86 14.63
N GLU A 54 -0.56 15.53 15.22
CA GLU A 54 -1.04 15.13 16.53
C GLU A 54 -1.71 13.77 16.50
N GLU A 55 -2.49 13.51 15.44
CA GLU A 55 -3.13 12.20 15.30
C GLU A 55 -2.10 11.12 15.06
N ILE A 56 -1.12 11.39 14.22
CA ILE A 56 -0.08 10.41 13.94
C ILE A 56 0.66 10.04 15.22
N ASN A 57 1.00 11.04 16.02
CA ASN A 57 1.73 10.80 17.27
C ASN A 57 0.86 10.09 18.30
N ARG A 58 -0.39 10.51 18.41
CA ARG A 58 -1.28 9.96 19.44
C ARG A 58 -1.62 8.51 19.17
N LEU A 59 -1.88 8.18 17.90
CA LEU A 59 -2.32 6.84 17.53
C LEU A 59 -1.19 5.94 17.10
N GLY A 60 0.02 6.48 16.92
CA GLY A 60 1.14 5.71 16.43
C GLY A 60 0.91 5.20 15.02
N LEU A 61 0.44 6.08 14.13
CA LEU A 61 0.09 5.68 12.78
C LEU A 61 1.31 5.42 11.93
N TYR A 62 1.21 4.40 11.10
CA TYR A 62 2.23 4.12 10.09
C TYR A 62 1.58 3.31 8.97
N THR A 63 2.26 3.20 7.84
CA THR A 63 1.75 2.43 6.71
C THR A 63 2.66 1.27 6.42
N ARG A 64 2.07 0.23 5.82
CA ARG A 64 2.80 -0.88 5.28
C ARG A 64 2.28 -1.12 3.87
N PHE A 65 3.13 -1.57 2.98
CA PHE A 65 2.67 -1.95 1.65
C PHE A 65 3.51 -3.09 1.13
N ALA A 66 2.94 -3.80 0.18
CA ALA A 66 3.63 -4.88 -0.50
C ALA A 66 3.35 -4.75 -1.99
N CYS A 67 4.38 -4.98 -2.79
CA CYS A 67 4.27 -5.00 -4.24
C CYS A 67 4.39 -6.44 -4.68
N LYS A 68 3.31 -7.00 -5.19
CA LYS A 68 3.25 -8.39 -5.59
C LYS A 68 3.25 -8.51 -7.10
N LYS A 69 4.04 -9.45 -7.57
CA LYS A 69 4.09 -9.75 -8.99
C LYS A 69 2.89 -10.61 -9.36
N GLU A 70 2.19 -10.23 -10.41
CA GLU A 70 1.06 -10.99 -10.88
C GLU A 70 1.23 -11.31 -12.35
N ASN A 71 1.08 -12.58 -12.69
CA ASN A 71 1.23 -13.05 -14.05
C ASN A 71 -0.13 -13.42 -14.60
N ILE A 72 -0.65 -12.57 -15.48
CA ILE A 72 -1.99 -12.75 -16.03
C ILE A 72 -2.08 -14.01 -16.87
N ILE A 73 -1.03 -14.30 -17.64
CA ILE A 73 -1.01 -15.48 -18.48
C ILE A 73 -1.11 -16.75 -17.65
N LYS A 74 -0.43 -16.76 -16.53
CA LYS A 74 -0.46 -17.91 -15.64
C LYS A 74 -1.86 -18.20 -15.14
N LYS A 75 -2.61 -17.16 -14.84
CA LYS A 75 -3.97 -17.34 -14.37
C LYS A 75 -4.84 -17.95 -15.45
N GLU A 76 -4.66 -17.54 -16.67
CA GLU A 76 -5.45 -18.09 -17.78
C GLU A 76 -5.13 -19.55 -18.02
N ILE A 77 -3.89 -19.91 -17.90
CA ILE A 77 -3.49 -21.29 -18.12
C ILE A 77 -4.12 -22.21 -17.10
N ASN A 78 -4.25 -21.74 -15.90
CA ASN A 78 -4.80 -22.57 -14.83
C ASN A 78 -6.30 -22.67 -14.85
N ALA A 79 -6.93 -21.92 -15.70
CA ALA A 79 -8.39 -21.95 -15.76
C ALA A 79 -8.94 -23.24 -16.39
#